data_b453ee5f8026fcc82030d9560403cd01
#
_entry.id   b453ee5f8026fcc82030d9560403cd01
#
_cell.length_a   1.000
_cell.length_b   1.000
_cell.length_c   1.000
_cell.angle_alpha   90.00
_cell.angle_beta   90.00
_cell.angle_gamma   90.00
#
_symmetry.space_group_name_H-M   'P 1'
#
loop_
_entity.id
_entity.type
_entity.pdbx_description
1 polymer ?
#
loop_
_entity_poly.entity_id
_entity_poly.type
_entity_poly.pdbx_seq_one_letter_code
_entity_poly.pdbx_strand_id
1 'polypeptide(L)'
;MAKMTKRMMEIFNNVHTAVLATATSDGNPNAVPVGAKKIMDDETGLISDQFFGKTLANMKTNPKVAVTFWEGHEGYQLKGTVTIETSGSRFEETAKWIEEMGAKAGFPLKSKGAVILKIDEIYAVAPGPGAGKKLA
;
A
#
# COMPACT_ATOMS: atom_id res chain seq x y z
N MET A 1 5.00 15.89 4.93
CA MET A 1 3.99 14.84 4.85
C MET A 1 2.86 15.26 3.95
N ALA A 2 2.36 14.34 3.16
CA ALA A 2 1.29 14.62 2.21
C ALA A 2 -0.02 14.03 2.71
N LYS A 3 -1.11 14.75 2.48
CA LYS A 3 -2.44 14.32 2.88
C LYS A 3 -3.27 13.94 1.65
N MET A 4 -3.90 12.77 1.72
CA MET A 4 -4.86 12.36 0.69
C MET A 4 -6.15 13.15 0.83
N THR A 5 -6.76 13.45 -0.32
CA THR A 5 -8.13 13.96 -0.32
C THR A 5 -9.11 12.82 0.00
N LYS A 6 -10.34 13.17 0.35
CA LYS A 6 -11.40 12.19 0.57
C LYS A 6 -11.58 11.29 -0.66
N ARG A 7 -11.55 11.87 -1.86
CA ARG A 7 -11.69 11.13 -3.12
C ARG A 7 -10.56 10.11 -3.31
N MET A 8 -9.32 10.49 -3.03
CA MET A 8 -8.19 9.57 -3.11
C MET A 8 -8.36 8.38 -2.17
N MET A 9 -8.80 8.63 -0.94
CA MET A 9 -9.03 7.58 0.05
C MET A 9 -10.17 6.64 -0.38
N GLU A 10 -11.24 7.18 -0.96
CA GLU A 10 -12.34 6.38 -1.49
C GLU A 10 -11.88 5.44 -2.60
N ILE A 11 -11.13 5.96 -3.57
CA ILE A 11 -10.62 5.12 -4.67
C ILE A 11 -9.68 4.05 -4.14
N PHE A 12 -8.76 4.40 -3.25
CA PHE A 12 -7.83 3.43 -2.66
C PHE A 12 -8.57 2.27 -1.99
N ASN A 13 -9.61 2.56 -1.24
CA ASN A 13 -10.39 1.53 -0.55
C ASN A 13 -11.31 0.74 -1.50
N ASN A 14 -11.80 1.38 -2.56
CA ASN A 14 -12.74 0.74 -3.49
C ASN A 14 -12.08 -0.19 -4.49
N VAL A 15 -10.88 0.13 -4.98
CA VAL A 15 -10.22 -0.72 -5.96
C VAL A 15 -9.78 -2.03 -5.33
N HIS A 16 -9.98 -3.14 -6.05
CA HIS A 16 -9.62 -4.46 -5.57
C HIS A 16 -8.11 -4.62 -5.41
N THR A 17 -7.35 -4.03 -6.32
CA THR A 17 -5.91 -4.22 -6.39
C THR A 17 -5.20 -2.89 -6.58
N ALA A 18 -4.13 -2.67 -5.81
CA ALA A 18 -3.17 -1.61 -6.04
C ALA A 18 -1.81 -2.24 -6.37
N VAL A 19 -0.89 -1.46 -6.90
CA VAL A 19 0.46 -1.93 -7.21
C VAL A 19 1.44 -1.34 -6.22
N LEU A 20 2.13 -2.21 -5.49
CA LEU A 20 3.19 -1.84 -4.55
C LEU A 20 4.54 -2.00 -5.23
N ALA A 21 5.27 -0.89 -5.36
CA ALA A 21 6.60 -0.87 -5.93
C ALA A 21 7.64 -0.67 -4.85
N THR A 22 8.67 -1.48 -4.88
CA THR A 22 9.81 -1.43 -3.96
C THR A 22 11.11 -1.49 -4.77
N ALA A 23 12.24 -1.29 -4.15
CA ALA A 23 13.53 -1.43 -4.80
C ALA A 23 14.57 -1.95 -3.80
N THR A 24 15.60 -2.58 -4.32
CA THR A 24 16.79 -2.90 -3.52
C THR A 24 17.52 -1.61 -3.14
N SER A 25 18.47 -1.69 -2.21
CA SER A 25 19.26 -0.52 -1.81
C SER A 25 20.10 0.05 -2.95
N ASP A 26 20.45 -0.76 -3.95
CA ASP A 26 21.16 -0.30 -5.15
C ASP A 26 20.25 0.03 -6.34
N GLY A 27 18.92 0.07 -6.11
CA GLY A 27 17.98 0.60 -7.08
C GLY A 27 17.34 -0.42 -8.03
N ASN A 28 17.47 -1.73 -7.77
CA ASN A 28 16.80 -2.74 -8.59
C ASN A 28 15.30 -2.73 -8.29
N PRO A 29 14.43 -2.39 -9.27
CA PRO A 29 13.01 -2.19 -9.02
C PRO A 29 12.22 -3.50 -8.94
N ASN A 30 11.11 -3.45 -8.23
CA ASN A 30 10.18 -4.55 -8.07
C ASN A 30 8.77 -4.00 -7.92
N ALA A 31 7.77 -4.65 -8.49
CA ALA A 31 6.37 -4.25 -8.37
C ALA A 31 5.48 -5.48 -8.26
N VAL A 32 4.53 -5.44 -7.32
CA VAL A 32 3.60 -6.56 -7.08
C VAL A 32 2.18 -6.03 -6.85
N PRO A 33 1.16 -6.81 -7.22
CA PRO A 33 -0.22 -6.46 -6.88
C PRO A 33 -0.49 -6.73 -5.40
N VAL A 34 -1.25 -5.84 -4.76
CA VAL A 34 -1.69 -6.00 -3.37
C VAL A 34 -3.19 -5.76 -3.27
N GLY A 35 -3.88 -6.66 -2.58
CA GLY A 35 -5.33 -6.56 -2.36
C GLY A 35 -5.67 -6.30 -0.89
N ALA A 36 -4.86 -6.79 0.02
CA ALA A 36 -5.06 -6.62 1.47
C ALA A 36 -4.49 -5.27 1.92
N LYS A 37 -5.27 -4.23 1.71
CA LYS A 37 -4.87 -2.84 1.93
C LYS A 37 -6.04 -2.02 2.45
N LYS A 38 -5.76 -1.01 3.22
CA LYS A 38 -6.76 -0.01 3.63
C LYS A 38 -6.09 1.29 4.08
N ILE A 39 -6.87 2.36 4.08
CA ILE A 39 -6.43 3.65 4.61
C ILE A 39 -6.67 3.68 6.12
N MET A 40 -5.69 4.14 6.87
CA MET A 40 -5.79 4.34 8.31
C MET A 40 -6.25 5.76 8.64
N ASP A 41 -5.64 6.74 7.98
CA ASP A 41 -6.00 8.15 8.04
C ASP A 41 -5.52 8.83 6.75
N ASP A 42 -5.66 10.15 6.64
CA ASP A 42 -5.31 10.86 5.39
C ASP A 42 -3.80 10.93 5.10
N GLU A 43 -2.97 10.47 6.02
CA GLU A 43 -1.49 10.44 5.86
C GLU A 43 -0.91 9.04 5.90
N THR A 44 -1.72 8.02 6.20
CA THR A 44 -1.22 6.67 6.53
C THR A 44 -2.04 5.58 5.86
N GLY A 45 -1.35 4.67 5.18
CA GLY A 45 -1.94 3.46 4.63
C GLY A 45 -1.45 2.21 5.36
N LEU A 46 -2.20 1.13 5.19
CA LEU A 46 -1.88 -0.18 5.74
C LEU A 46 -1.92 -1.21 4.63
N ILE A 47 -0.91 -2.04 4.55
CA ILE A 47 -0.85 -3.19 3.65
C ILE A 47 -0.45 -4.40 4.48
N SER A 48 -1.18 -5.50 4.34
CA SER A 48 -0.84 -6.73 5.05
C SER A 48 0.08 -7.61 4.19
N ASP A 49 1.10 -8.15 4.83
CA ASP A 49 2.01 -9.13 4.21
C ASP A 49 1.45 -10.53 4.43
N GLN A 50 0.95 -11.18 3.37
CA GLN A 50 0.57 -12.58 3.38
C GLN A 50 1.60 -13.44 2.63
N PHE A 51 2.09 -12.96 1.49
CA PHE A 51 2.90 -13.75 0.57
C PHE A 51 4.14 -13.01 0.05
N PHE A 52 4.58 -11.99 0.74
CA PHE A 52 5.75 -11.22 0.29
C PHE A 52 7.02 -12.06 0.40
N GLY A 53 7.80 -12.05 -0.68
CA GLY A 53 9.14 -12.62 -0.71
C GLY A 53 10.17 -11.52 -0.86
N LYS A 54 10.63 -11.26 -2.09
CA LYS A 54 11.60 -10.19 -2.34
C LYS A 54 11.05 -8.80 -2.02
N THR A 55 9.73 -8.60 -2.08
CA THR A 55 9.08 -7.36 -1.67
C THR A 55 9.39 -7.05 -0.20
N LEU A 56 9.26 -8.03 0.68
CA LEU A 56 9.59 -7.87 2.10
C LEU A 56 11.07 -7.60 2.30
N ALA A 57 11.93 -8.38 1.61
CA ALA A 57 13.38 -8.19 1.68
C ALA A 57 13.79 -6.78 1.26
N ASN A 58 13.18 -6.27 0.19
CA ASN A 58 13.43 -4.90 -0.28
C ASN A 58 13.05 -3.86 0.77
N MET A 59 11.86 -3.98 1.35
CA MET A 59 11.39 -3.02 2.35
C MET A 59 12.24 -3.01 3.62
N LYS A 60 12.83 -4.14 3.98
CA LYS A 60 13.73 -4.23 5.14
C LYS A 60 15.05 -3.49 4.94
N THR A 61 15.54 -3.41 3.71
CA THR A 61 16.81 -2.74 3.38
C THR A 61 16.60 -1.35 2.77
N ASN A 62 15.45 -1.12 2.15
CA ASN A 62 15.08 0.16 1.55
C ASN A 62 13.59 0.43 1.83
N PRO A 63 13.28 1.24 2.85
CA PRO A 63 11.89 1.45 3.25
C PRO A 63 11.11 2.41 2.35
N LYS A 64 11.72 2.93 1.29
CA LYS A 64 11.03 3.81 0.34
C LYS A 64 10.23 2.98 -0.65
N VAL A 65 8.94 3.30 -0.77
CA VAL A 65 8.01 2.56 -1.64
C VAL A 65 7.12 3.52 -2.43
N ALA A 66 6.47 2.99 -3.46
CA ALA A 66 5.41 3.68 -4.17
C ALA A 66 4.20 2.75 -4.28
N VAL A 67 3.01 3.32 -4.12
CA VAL A 67 1.76 2.57 -4.29
C VAL A 67 0.93 3.30 -5.35
N THR A 68 0.60 2.61 -6.44
CA THR A 68 -0.20 3.15 -7.52
C THR A 68 -1.57 2.47 -7.53
N PHE A 69 -2.61 3.27 -7.62
CA PHE A 69 -3.98 2.80 -7.68
C PHE A 69 -4.80 3.69 -8.58
N TRP A 70 -5.82 3.13 -9.22
CA TRP A 70 -6.64 3.87 -10.18
C TRP A 70 -8.04 3.27 -10.28
N GLU A 71 -8.97 4.10 -10.71
CA GLU A 71 -10.34 3.71 -11.02
C GLU A 71 -10.75 4.51 -12.27
N GLY A 72 -11.03 3.80 -13.37
CA GLY A 72 -11.32 4.45 -14.65
C GLY A 72 -10.15 5.30 -15.13
N HIS A 73 -10.41 6.59 -15.31
CA HIS A 73 -9.41 7.55 -15.77
C HIS A 73 -8.80 8.40 -14.65
N GLU A 74 -9.02 8.01 -13.42
CA GLU A 74 -8.51 8.72 -12.25
C GLU A 74 -7.52 7.81 -11.51
N GLY A 75 -6.29 8.26 -11.34
CA GLY A 75 -5.26 7.45 -10.72
C GLY A 75 -4.23 8.29 -9.99
N TYR A 76 -3.68 7.71 -8.93
CA TYR A 76 -2.74 8.36 -8.03
C TYR A 76 -1.60 7.44 -7.68
N GLN A 77 -0.48 8.04 -7.36
CA GLN A 77 0.69 7.34 -6.82
C GLN A 77 1.06 7.97 -5.49
N LEU A 78 1.09 7.14 -4.46
CA LEU A 78 1.56 7.54 -3.15
C LEU A 78 3.02 7.11 -3.03
N LYS A 79 3.91 8.05 -2.74
CA LYS A 79 5.30 7.71 -2.42
C LYS A 79 5.50 7.92 -0.93
N GLY A 80 6.14 6.98 -0.29
CA GLY A 80 6.28 7.06 1.15
C GLY A 80 7.33 6.13 1.73
N THR A 81 7.30 6.08 3.04
CA THR A 81 8.24 5.29 3.84
C THR A 81 7.44 4.28 4.66
N VAL A 82 7.91 3.05 4.73
CA VAL A 82 7.21 2.00 5.45
C VAL A 82 7.92 1.60 6.73
N THR A 83 7.13 1.17 7.71
CA THR A 83 7.58 0.41 8.87
C THR A 83 6.80 -0.90 8.88
N ILE A 84 7.43 -1.97 9.35
CA ILE A 84 6.82 -3.31 9.38
C ILE A 84 6.63 -3.73 10.82
N GLU A 85 5.39 -4.04 11.19
CA GLU A 85 5.03 -4.48 12.54
C GLU A 85 4.64 -5.95 12.51
N THR A 86 5.29 -6.75 13.33
CA THR A 86 5.02 -8.19 13.45
C THR A 86 4.50 -8.58 14.83
N SER A 87 4.25 -7.59 15.68
CA SER A 87 3.69 -7.76 17.04
C SER A 87 2.99 -6.47 17.45
N GLY A 88 2.24 -6.54 18.54
CA GLY A 88 1.53 -5.39 19.10
C GLY A 88 0.10 -5.28 18.60
N SER A 89 -0.64 -4.31 19.14
CA SER A 89 -2.09 -4.19 18.89
C SER A 89 -2.44 -3.97 17.43
N ARG A 90 -1.67 -3.15 16.73
CA ARG A 90 -1.92 -2.84 15.31
C ARG A 90 -1.69 -4.05 14.42
N PHE A 91 -0.66 -4.85 14.71
CA PHE A 91 -0.45 -6.11 14.01
C PHE A 91 -1.58 -7.12 14.33
N GLU A 92 -2.00 -7.22 15.58
CA GLU A 92 -3.06 -8.15 15.99
C GLU A 92 -4.39 -7.81 15.32
N GLU A 93 -4.74 -6.52 15.23
CA GLU A 93 -5.92 -6.06 14.50
C GLU A 93 -5.83 -6.39 13.01
N THR A 94 -4.65 -6.22 12.43
CA THR A 94 -4.40 -6.56 11.02
C THR A 94 -4.55 -8.07 10.80
N ALA A 95 -3.98 -8.88 11.68
CA ALA A 95 -4.08 -10.34 11.60
C ALA A 95 -5.55 -10.80 11.66
N LYS A 96 -6.32 -10.22 12.56
CA LYS A 96 -7.75 -10.52 12.69
C LYS A 96 -8.53 -10.14 11.43
N TRP A 97 -8.27 -8.95 10.89
CA TRP A 97 -8.87 -8.49 9.64
C TRP A 97 -8.59 -9.45 8.50
N ILE A 98 -7.36 -9.93 8.37
CA ILE A 98 -6.96 -10.87 7.31
C ILE A 98 -7.60 -12.24 7.49
N GLU A 99 -7.71 -12.74 8.72
CA GLU A 99 -8.43 -13.99 8.99
C GLU A 99 -9.90 -13.89 8.58
N GLU A 100 -10.56 -12.80 8.90
CA GLU A 100 -11.95 -12.54 8.51
C GLU A 100 -12.10 -12.44 7.00
N MET A 101 -11.15 -11.80 6.32
CA MET A 101 -11.12 -11.70 4.86
C MET A 101 -10.99 -13.09 4.22
N GLY A 102 -10.12 -13.94 4.75
CA GLY A 102 -9.94 -15.31 4.30
C GLY A 102 -11.20 -16.15 4.49
N ALA A 103 -11.86 -16.02 5.64
CA ALA A 103 -13.11 -16.72 5.91
C ALA A 103 -14.20 -16.36 4.90
N LYS A 104 -14.32 -15.09 4.53
CA LYS A 104 -15.28 -14.62 3.51
C LYS A 104 -14.91 -15.11 2.11
N ALA A 105 -13.62 -15.21 1.81
CA ALA A 105 -13.13 -15.67 0.50
C ALA A 105 -13.18 -17.20 0.33
N GLY A 106 -13.42 -17.94 1.43
CA GLY A 106 -13.52 -19.38 1.40
C GLY A 106 -12.19 -20.13 1.51
N PHE A 107 -11.10 -19.46 1.87
CA PHE A 107 -9.82 -20.10 2.13
C PHE A 107 -9.04 -19.32 3.21
N PRO A 108 -8.20 -20.02 4.00
CA PRO A 108 -7.51 -19.37 5.12
C PRO A 108 -6.44 -18.43 4.61
N LEU A 109 -6.42 -17.21 5.18
CA LEU A 109 -5.37 -16.22 4.98
C LEU A 109 -4.76 -15.88 6.33
N LYS A 110 -3.46 -15.66 6.33
CA LYS A 110 -2.73 -15.28 7.53
C LYS A 110 -1.79 -14.12 7.25
N SER A 111 -1.85 -13.08 8.08
CA SER A 111 -0.92 -11.97 7.99
C SER A 111 0.39 -12.33 8.68
N LYS A 112 1.51 -12.08 7.99
CA LYS A 112 2.85 -12.20 8.56
C LYS A 112 3.36 -10.87 9.11
N GLY A 113 2.74 -9.77 8.74
CA GLY A 113 3.14 -8.46 9.18
C GLY A 113 2.20 -7.37 8.68
N ALA A 114 2.15 -6.28 9.42
CA ALA A 114 1.45 -5.06 9.04
C ALA A 114 2.48 -4.07 8.50
N VAL A 115 2.35 -3.70 7.24
CA VAL A 115 3.20 -2.69 6.59
C VAL A 115 2.49 -1.36 6.70
N ILE A 116 3.05 -0.46 7.48
CA ILE A 116 2.50 0.88 7.71
C ILE A 116 3.19 1.85 6.76
N LEU A 117 2.42 2.42 5.85
CA LEU A 117 2.90 3.38 4.86
C LEU A 117 2.62 4.81 5.34
N LYS A 118 3.69 5.55 5.58
CA LYS A 118 3.60 6.99 5.82
C LYS A 118 3.78 7.72 4.50
N ILE A 119 2.78 8.49 4.09
CA ILE A 119 2.75 9.13 2.79
C ILE A 119 3.57 10.41 2.80
N ASP A 120 4.59 10.46 1.94
CA ASP A 120 5.49 11.62 1.81
C ASP A 120 5.09 12.52 0.65
N GLU A 121 4.67 11.93 -0.48
CA GLU A 121 4.31 12.65 -1.71
C GLU A 121 3.16 11.95 -2.42
N ILE A 122 2.36 12.72 -3.16
CA ILE A 122 1.25 12.21 -3.96
C ILE A 122 1.35 12.78 -5.38
N TYR A 123 1.22 11.91 -6.37
CA TYR A 123 1.27 12.26 -7.80
C TYR A 123 0.03 11.79 -8.52
N ALA A 124 -0.40 12.54 -9.54
CA ALA A 124 -1.41 12.09 -10.49
C ALA A 124 -0.72 11.21 -11.53
N VAL A 125 -1.30 10.05 -11.86
CA VAL A 125 -0.69 9.09 -12.80
C VAL A 125 -1.63 8.62 -13.91
N ALA A 126 -2.92 8.96 -13.85
CA ALA A 126 -3.84 8.59 -14.92
C ALA A 126 -3.45 9.29 -16.22
N PRO A 127 -3.65 8.64 -17.38
CA PRO A 127 -3.34 9.26 -18.67
C PRO A 127 -4.10 10.57 -18.87
N GLY A 128 -3.41 11.61 -19.28
CA GLY A 128 -3.98 12.93 -19.52
C GLY A 128 -2.98 14.05 -19.25
N PRO A 129 -3.41 15.31 -19.42
CA PRO A 129 -2.52 16.48 -19.26
C PRO A 129 -1.89 16.63 -17.88
N GLY A 130 -2.52 16.07 -16.84
CA GLY A 130 -2.02 16.14 -15.47
C GLY A 130 -1.11 14.98 -15.06
N ALA A 131 -0.89 14.00 -15.93
CA ALA A 131 -0.11 12.81 -15.60
C ALA A 131 1.32 13.18 -15.17
N GLY A 132 1.75 12.60 -14.05
CA GLY A 132 3.06 12.86 -13.48
C GLY A 132 3.14 14.10 -12.60
N LYS A 133 2.06 14.86 -12.49
CA LYS A 133 2.04 16.09 -11.68
C LYS A 133 2.02 15.77 -10.18
N LYS A 134 2.88 16.43 -9.43
CA LYS A 134 2.87 16.36 -7.97
C LYS A 134 1.67 17.12 -7.42
N LEU A 135 0.87 16.46 -6.59
CA LEU A 135 -0.35 17.02 -5.99
C LEU A 135 -0.14 17.43 -4.52
N ALA A 136 0.75 16.74 -3.84
CA ALA A 136 1.05 17.01 -2.44
C ALA A 136 2.42 16.48 -2.01
#